data_b995441654af41f26f26aaa5b1f9950a
#
_entry.id   b995441654af41f26f26aaa5b1f9950a
#
_cell.length_a   1.000
_cell.length_b   1.000
_cell.length_c   1.000
_cell.angle_alpha   90.00
_cell.angle_beta   90.00
_cell.angle_gamma   90.00
#
_symmetry.space_group_name_H-M   'P 1'
#
loop_
_entity.id
_entity.type
_entity.pdbx_description
1 polymer ?
#
loop_
_entity_poly.entity_id
_entity_poly.type
_entity_poly.pdbx_seq_one_letter_code
_entity_poly.pdbx_strand_id
1 'polypeptide(L)'
;RSNRSLVPEADPISISLVAHHAFCPRRAWLEVHCETTDTAQVAQGVIDHAPVDEPATSRTARLRAVEVGSTRLGIAGRCDSIELADDGTMTVVEHKASPLRRHAKATSPQRVQLALQALCLREQGHTVAGAAVLALQPCQRLPSR
;
A
#
# COMPACT_ATOMS: atom_id res chain seq x y z
N ARG A 1 0.90 -40.86 -11.45
CA ARG A 1 2.00 -40.38 -10.58
C ARG A 1 2.32 -38.97 -11.03
N SER A 2 1.83 -38.02 -10.27
CA SER A 2 2.00 -36.58 -10.53
C SER A 2 3.46 -36.22 -10.30
N ASN A 3 4.16 -35.89 -11.34
CA ASN A 3 5.51 -35.35 -11.29
C ASN A 3 5.41 -33.90 -10.79
N ARG A 4 5.46 -33.71 -9.49
CA ARG A 4 5.54 -32.38 -8.88
C ARG A 4 6.92 -31.84 -9.20
N SER A 5 6.97 -30.94 -10.15
CA SER A 5 8.18 -30.19 -10.53
C SER A 5 8.78 -29.56 -9.28
N LEU A 6 10.00 -29.99 -8.89
CA LEU A 6 10.81 -29.43 -7.80
C LEU A 6 11.51 -28.14 -8.25
N VAL A 7 10.78 -27.24 -8.88
CA VAL A 7 11.26 -25.87 -9.06
C VAL A 7 10.97 -25.18 -7.72
N PRO A 8 11.97 -24.66 -6.99
CA PRO A 8 11.69 -23.88 -5.80
C PRO A 8 10.76 -22.75 -6.20
N GLU A 9 9.60 -22.68 -5.51
CA GLU A 9 8.64 -21.61 -5.69
C GLU A 9 9.36 -20.32 -5.36
N ALA A 10 9.59 -19.47 -6.36
CA ALA A 10 10.31 -18.22 -6.18
C ALA A 10 9.51 -17.34 -5.20
N ASP A 11 10.21 -16.70 -4.28
CA ASP A 11 9.60 -15.74 -3.37
C ASP A 11 8.83 -14.67 -4.16
N PRO A 12 7.64 -14.28 -3.71
CA PRO A 12 6.84 -13.29 -4.42
C PRO A 12 7.54 -11.93 -4.44
N ILE A 13 7.43 -11.24 -5.55
CA ILE A 13 7.95 -9.88 -5.70
C ILE A 13 7.10 -8.91 -4.87
N SER A 14 7.75 -8.03 -4.12
CA SER A 14 7.04 -7.00 -3.35
C SER A 14 6.29 -6.02 -4.27
N ILE A 15 5.03 -5.74 -3.96
CA ILE A 15 4.22 -4.72 -4.67
C ILE A 15 4.90 -3.35 -4.60
N SER A 16 5.54 -2.99 -3.48
CA SER A 16 6.28 -1.74 -3.34
C SER A 16 7.48 -1.67 -4.29
N LEU A 17 8.18 -2.77 -4.50
CA LEU A 17 9.30 -2.84 -5.45
C LEU A 17 8.82 -2.58 -6.88
N VAL A 18 7.68 -3.14 -7.28
CA VAL A 18 7.06 -2.87 -8.59
C VAL A 18 6.71 -1.40 -8.74
N ALA A 19 6.15 -0.77 -7.71
CA ALA A 19 5.84 0.65 -7.69
C ALA A 19 7.12 1.51 -7.77
N HIS A 20 8.19 1.13 -7.07
CA HIS A 20 9.49 1.81 -7.14
C HIS A 20 10.11 1.68 -8.54
N HIS A 21 9.97 0.53 -9.18
CA HIS A 21 10.40 0.35 -10.57
C HIS A 21 9.62 1.26 -11.52
N ALA A 22 8.33 1.42 -11.34
CA ALA A 22 7.50 2.32 -12.13
C ALA A 22 7.89 3.81 -11.95
N PHE A 23 8.48 4.16 -10.80
CA PHE A 23 9.04 5.48 -10.57
C PHE A 23 10.44 5.64 -11.19
N CYS A 24 11.34 4.69 -10.90
CA CYS A 24 12.71 4.69 -11.35
C CYS A 24 13.28 3.26 -11.33
N PRO A 25 13.53 2.64 -12.50
CA PRO A 25 14.09 1.28 -12.57
C PRO A 25 15.40 1.13 -11.80
N ARG A 26 16.25 2.17 -11.81
CA ARG A 26 17.52 2.17 -11.07
C ARG A 26 17.28 2.08 -9.56
N ARG A 27 16.27 2.76 -9.01
CA ARG A 27 15.93 2.66 -7.60
C ARG A 27 15.54 1.23 -7.22
N ALA A 28 14.70 0.60 -8.02
CA ALA A 28 14.29 -0.78 -7.76
C ALA A 28 15.50 -1.75 -7.84
N TRP A 29 16.41 -1.53 -8.78
CA TRP A 29 17.64 -2.31 -8.90
C TRP A 29 18.52 -2.17 -7.65
N LEU A 30 18.75 -0.95 -7.17
CA LEU A 30 19.51 -0.68 -5.94
C LEU A 30 18.89 -1.33 -4.72
N GLU A 31 17.56 -1.28 -4.58
CA GLU A 31 16.82 -1.87 -3.48
C GLU A 31 16.98 -3.40 -3.44
N VAL A 32 16.92 -4.07 -4.59
CA VAL A 32 17.15 -5.52 -4.70
C VAL A 32 18.58 -5.91 -4.35
N HIS A 33 19.58 -5.06 -4.64
CA HIS A 33 20.98 -5.32 -4.38
C HIS A 33 21.47 -4.81 -3.02
N CYS A 34 20.55 -4.53 -2.09
CA CYS A 34 20.83 -4.11 -0.72
C CYS A 34 21.56 -2.76 -0.58
N GLU A 35 21.53 -1.94 -1.58
CA GLU A 35 21.95 -0.54 -1.44
C GLU A 35 20.79 0.25 -0.82
N THR A 36 20.64 0.10 0.52
CA THR A 36 19.60 0.81 1.27
C THR A 36 19.85 2.29 1.20
N THR A 37 18.94 3.02 0.57
CA THR A 37 18.85 4.46 0.72
C THR A 37 18.16 4.76 2.04
N ASP A 38 18.89 4.70 3.15
CA ASP A 38 18.45 5.22 4.45
C ASP A 38 18.36 6.74 4.35
N THR A 39 17.28 7.23 3.77
CA THR A 39 16.97 8.64 3.84
C THR A 39 16.12 8.90 5.08
N ALA A 40 16.33 10.05 5.74
CA ALA A 40 15.52 10.51 6.87
C ALA A 40 14.00 10.47 6.55
N GLN A 41 13.63 10.57 5.27
CA GLN A 41 12.26 10.47 4.79
C GLN A 41 11.68 9.05 4.89
N VAL A 42 12.50 8.00 4.70
CA VAL A 42 12.08 6.60 4.89
C VAL A 42 11.85 6.32 6.36
N ALA A 43 12.77 6.77 7.23
CA ALA A 43 12.63 6.65 8.68
C ALA A 43 11.37 7.40 9.19
N GLN A 44 11.11 8.61 8.68
CA GLN A 44 9.91 9.38 9.01
C GLN A 44 8.64 8.67 8.55
N GLY A 45 8.63 8.07 7.37
CA GLY A 45 7.50 7.30 6.86
C GLY A 45 7.13 6.12 7.76
N VAL A 46 8.11 5.43 8.34
CA VAL A 46 7.88 4.33 9.29
C VAL A 46 7.25 4.83 10.59
N ILE A 47 7.67 6.01 11.08
CA ILE A 47 7.11 6.61 12.31
C ILE A 47 5.67 7.10 12.08
N ASP A 48 5.39 7.70 10.93
CA ASP A 48 4.08 8.25 10.60
C ASP A 48 3.01 7.15 10.35
N HIS A 49 3.43 5.90 10.12
CA HIS A 49 2.55 4.73 10.05
C HIS A 49 2.20 4.13 11.43
N ALA A 50 2.64 4.73 12.52
CA ALA A 50 2.17 4.35 13.85
C ALA A 50 0.63 4.50 13.92
N PRO A 51 -0.09 3.55 14.53
CA PRO A 51 -1.55 3.54 14.52
C PRO A 51 -2.08 4.80 15.20
N VAL A 52 -2.70 5.67 14.42
CA VAL A 52 -3.52 6.75 14.95
C VAL A 52 -4.83 6.10 15.38
N ASP A 53 -4.97 5.84 16.68
CA ASP A 53 -6.24 5.44 17.29
C ASP A 53 -7.17 6.66 17.31
N GLU A 54 -7.81 6.93 16.17
CA GLU A 54 -8.98 7.80 16.16
C GLU A 54 -10.24 6.95 16.27
N PRO A 55 -11.15 7.27 17.22
CA PRO A 55 -12.43 6.60 17.31
C PRO A 55 -13.21 6.86 16.01
N ALA A 56 -13.55 5.78 15.32
CA ALA A 56 -14.28 5.83 14.06
C ALA A 56 -15.69 6.41 14.30
N THR A 57 -15.89 7.65 13.90
CA THR A 57 -17.22 8.28 13.77
C THR A 57 -17.90 7.93 12.44
N SER A 58 -17.29 7.06 11.63
CA SER A 58 -17.83 6.60 10.35
C SER A 58 -18.40 5.19 10.49
N ARG A 59 -19.59 4.96 9.91
CA ARG A 59 -20.24 3.65 9.78
C ARG A 59 -19.47 2.65 8.92
N THR A 60 -18.34 3.05 8.34
CA THR A 60 -17.50 2.22 7.49
C THR A 60 -16.47 1.50 8.34
N ALA A 61 -16.51 0.17 8.35
CA ALA A 61 -15.48 -0.63 8.99
C ALA A 61 -14.15 -0.45 8.26
N ARG A 62 -13.05 -0.30 9.01
CA ARG A 62 -11.71 -0.14 8.45
C ARG A 62 -10.80 -1.25 8.93
N LEU A 63 -10.21 -1.98 7.98
CA LEU A 63 -9.14 -2.95 8.23
C LEU A 63 -7.79 -2.27 8.01
N ARG A 64 -6.79 -2.56 8.84
CA ARG A 64 -5.45 -1.97 8.75
C ARG A 64 -4.39 -3.05 8.54
N ALA A 65 -3.31 -2.68 7.85
CA ALA A 65 -2.13 -3.52 7.63
C ALA A 65 -2.50 -4.90 7.04
N VAL A 66 -3.37 -4.93 6.03
CA VAL A 66 -3.90 -6.16 5.42
C VAL A 66 -2.90 -6.71 4.42
N GLU A 67 -2.43 -7.93 4.63
CA GLU A 67 -1.57 -8.62 3.67
C GLU A 67 -2.37 -9.08 2.46
N VAL A 68 -1.80 -8.87 1.27
CA VAL A 68 -2.40 -9.24 -0.01
C VAL A 68 -1.35 -9.90 -0.90
N GLY A 69 -1.78 -10.82 -1.75
CA GLY A 69 -0.91 -11.50 -2.69
C GLY A 69 -1.67 -12.06 -3.88
N SER A 70 -0.94 -12.31 -4.94
CA SER A 70 -1.41 -12.96 -6.16
C SER A 70 -0.41 -14.03 -6.57
N THR A 71 -0.82 -15.28 -6.51
CA THR A 71 -0.01 -16.41 -7.00
C THR A 71 0.14 -16.35 -8.51
N ARG A 72 -0.89 -15.89 -9.21
CA ARG A 72 -0.89 -15.74 -10.66
C ARG A 72 0.13 -14.72 -11.15
N LEU A 73 0.30 -13.62 -10.41
CA LEU A 73 1.24 -12.56 -10.74
C LEU A 73 2.59 -12.72 -10.04
N GLY A 74 2.72 -13.64 -9.08
CA GLY A 74 3.93 -13.84 -8.29
C GLY A 74 4.28 -12.61 -7.44
N ILE A 75 3.29 -11.90 -6.91
CA ILE A 75 3.48 -10.68 -6.12
C ILE A 75 2.83 -10.80 -4.74
N ALA A 76 3.38 -10.08 -3.77
CA ALA A 76 2.80 -9.92 -2.44
C ALA A 76 3.07 -8.52 -1.89
N GLY A 77 2.26 -8.10 -0.93
CA GLY A 77 2.42 -6.81 -0.27
C GLY A 77 1.40 -6.61 0.83
N ARG A 78 1.29 -5.38 1.30
CA ARG A 78 0.38 -5.00 2.37
C ARG A 78 -0.35 -3.71 2.03
N CYS A 79 -1.65 -3.67 2.24
CA CYS A 79 -2.45 -2.46 2.18
C CYS A 79 -2.35 -1.71 3.51
N ASP A 80 -2.19 -0.40 3.50
CA ASP A 80 -2.19 0.43 4.72
C ASP A 80 -3.55 0.32 5.40
N SER A 81 -4.62 0.52 4.66
CA SER A 81 -5.96 0.26 5.13
C SER A 81 -6.93 -0.11 4.00
N ILE A 82 -7.99 -0.80 4.38
CA ILE A 82 -9.11 -1.15 3.51
C ILE A 82 -10.38 -0.66 4.21
N GLU A 83 -11.16 0.15 3.53
CA GLU A 83 -12.49 0.55 3.97
C GLU A 83 -13.51 -0.44 3.44
N LEU A 84 -14.37 -0.93 4.32
CA LEU A 84 -15.42 -1.88 4.01
C LEU A 84 -16.77 -1.17 4.07
N ALA A 85 -17.48 -1.13 2.95
CA ALA A 85 -18.82 -0.58 2.89
C ALA A 85 -19.88 -1.59 3.39
N ASP A 86 -21.08 -1.10 3.68
CA ASP A 86 -22.18 -1.92 4.19
C ASP A 86 -22.64 -3.03 3.22
N ASP A 87 -22.41 -2.84 1.92
CA ASP A 87 -22.68 -3.82 0.85
C ASP A 87 -21.56 -4.86 0.67
N GLY A 88 -20.52 -4.82 1.51
CA GLY A 88 -19.36 -5.70 1.45
C GLY A 88 -18.31 -5.33 0.40
N THR A 89 -18.47 -4.20 -0.30
CA THR A 89 -17.43 -3.71 -1.22
C THR A 89 -16.25 -3.10 -0.46
N MET A 90 -15.05 -3.25 -1.04
CA MET A 90 -13.81 -2.78 -0.45
C MET A 90 -13.24 -1.59 -1.22
N THR A 91 -12.69 -0.62 -0.50
CA THR A 91 -11.88 0.47 -1.05
C THR A 91 -10.50 0.40 -0.44
N VAL A 92 -9.47 0.29 -1.28
CA VAL A 92 -8.07 0.30 -0.84
C VAL A 92 -7.64 1.74 -0.58
N VAL A 93 -7.05 2.00 0.58
CA VAL A 93 -6.61 3.34 0.98
C VAL A 93 -5.14 3.33 1.35
N GLU A 94 -4.36 4.14 0.65
CA GLU A 94 -2.95 4.40 0.91
C GLU A 94 -2.80 5.71 1.66
N HIS A 95 -2.07 5.71 2.77
CA HIS A 95 -1.80 6.91 3.57
C HIS A 95 -0.46 7.52 3.20
N LYS A 96 -0.42 8.85 3.01
CA LYS A 96 0.80 9.61 2.75
C LYS A 96 1.01 10.69 3.80
N ALA A 97 2.22 10.73 4.36
CA ALA A 97 2.62 11.73 5.34
C ALA A 97 2.76 13.15 4.74
N SER A 98 3.02 13.23 3.43
CA SER A 98 3.17 14.52 2.77
C SER A 98 1.83 15.17 2.48
N PRO A 99 1.68 16.50 2.74
CA PRO A 99 0.46 17.21 2.39
C PRO A 99 0.25 17.15 0.88
N LEU A 100 -0.89 16.63 0.45
CA LEU A 100 -1.30 16.70 -0.94
C LEU A 100 -1.61 18.18 -1.27
N ARG A 101 -1.05 18.69 -2.36
CA ARG A 101 -1.50 19.97 -2.91
C ARG A 101 -2.97 19.82 -3.30
N ARG A 102 -3.77 20.87 -3.12
CA ARG A 102 -5.16 20.90 -3.60
C ARG A 102 -5.20 20.41 -5.05
N HIS A 103 -6.05 19.42 -5.32
CA HIS A 103 -6.20 18.76 -6.63
C HIS A 103 -5.00 17.91 -7.11
N ALA A 104 -4.10 17.48 -6.21
CA ALA A 104 -3.04 16.56 -6.61
C ALA A 104 -3.64 15.22 -7.03
N LYS A 105 -3.30 14.76 -8.23
CA LYS A 105 -3.61 13.41 -8.71
C LYS A 105 -2.60 12.42 -8.10
N ALA A 106 -3.03 11.19 -7.89
CA ALA A 106 -2.12 10.11 -7.52
C ALA A 106 -1.00 9.98 -8.56
N THR A 107 0.24 9.87 -8.09
CA THR A 107 1.41 9.67 -8.95
C THR A 107 1.39 8.30 -9.63
N SER A 108 2.16 8.12 -10.71
CA SER A 108 2.23 6.84 -11.41
C SER A 108 2.59 5.66 -10.47
N PRO A 109 3.61 5.74 -9.60
CA PRO A 109 3.91 4.67 -8.63
C PRO A 109 2.75 4.38 -7.68
N GLN A 110 2.09 5.40 -7.15
CA GLN A 110 0.93 5.22 -6.27
C GLN A 110 -0.21 4.48 -6.98
N ARG A 111 -0.48 4.84 -8.22
CA ARG A 111 -1.51 4.16 -9.02
C ARG A 111 -1.16 2.71 -9.30
N VAL A 112 0.12 2.41 -9.58
CA VAL A 112 0.59 1.03 -9.76
C VAL A 112 0.42 0.23 -8.47
N GLN A 113 0.85 0.76 -7.34
CA GLN A 113 0.71 0.10 -6.03
C GLN A 113 -0.75 -0.22 -5.73
N LEU A 114 -1.63 0.78 -5.80
CA LEU A 114 -3.06 0.61 -5.53
C LEU A 114 -3.74 -0.36 -6.50
N ALA A 115 -3.38 -0.32 -7.78
CA ALA A 115 -3.92 -1.24 -8.78
C ALA A 115 -3.52 -2.69 -8.50
N LEU A 116 -2.26 -2.94 -8.13
CA LEU A 116 -1.79 -4.28 -7.79
C LEU A 116 -2.44 -4.81 -6.50
N GLN A 117 -2.59 -3.97 -5.48
CA GLN A 117 -3.30 -4.32 -4.26
C GLN A 117 -4.77 -4.68 -4.54
N ALA A 118 -5.45 -3.88 -5.38
CA ALA A 118 -6.83 -4.17 -5.79
C ALA A 118 -6.95 -5.47 -6.60
N LEU A 119 -5.98 -5.76 -7.49
CA LEU A 119 -5.93 -7.01 -8.25
C LEU A 119 -5.75 -8.23 -7.33
N CYS A 120 -4.87 -8.14 -6.32
CA CYS A 120 -4.70 -9.21 -5.33
C CYS A 120 -6.00 -9.49 -4.57
N LEU A 121 -6.69 -8.45 -4.10
CA LEU A 121 -7.96 -8.61 -3.40
C LEU A 121 -9.05 -9.24 -4.30
N ARG A 122 -9.12 -8.83 -5.57
CA ARG A 122 -10.06 -9.43 -6.52
C ARG A 122 -9.76 -10.90 -6.80
N GLU A 123 -8.49 -11.29 -6.90
CA GLU A 123 -8.08 -12.69 -7.05
C GLU A 123 -8.46 -13.52 -5.82
N GLN A 124 -8.46 -12.92 -4.63
CA GLN A 124 -8.92 -13.52 -3.38
C GLN A 124 -10.45 -13.59 -3.24
N GLY A 125 -11.19 -13.12 -4.24
CA GLY A 125 -12.67 -13.19 -4.29
C GLY A 125 -13.38 -11.97 -3.71
N HIS A 126 -12.67 -10.88 -3.40
CA HIS A 126 -13.28 -9.67 -2.88
C HIS A 126 -13.76 -8.73 -3.99
N THR A 127 -14.86 -8.02 -3.75
CA THR A 127 -15.34 -6.96 -4.63
C THR A 127 -14.67 -5.64 -4.25
N VAL A 128 -13.83 -5.11 -5.14
CA VAL A 128 -13.11 -3.85 -4.92
C VAL A 128 -13.77 -2.75 -5.74
N ALA A 129 -14.39 -1.80 -5.05
CA ALA A 129 -15.09 -0.66 -5.66
C ALA A 129 -14.13 0.44 -6.13
N GLY A 130 -13.01 0.63 -5.41
CA GLY A 130 -12.07 1.69 -5.75
C GLY A 130 -10.77 1.66 -4.94
N ALA A 131 -9.96 2.68 -5.18
CA ALA A 131 -8.72 2.92 -4.45
C ALA A 131 -8.51 4.43 -4.28
N ALA A 132 -7.96 4.85 -3.16
CA ALA A 132 -7.73 6.24 -2.81
C ALA A 132 -6.37 6.46 -2.15
N VAL A 133 -5.82 7.66 -2.32
CA VAL A 133 -4.65 8.14 -1.58
C VAL A 133 -5.14 9.22 -0.62
N LEU A 134 -4.92 9.02 0.67
CA LEU A 134 -5.23 10.01 1.71
C LEU A 134 -3.93 10.66 2.20
N ALA A 135 -3.93 12.00 2.24
CA ALA A 135 -2.88 12.73 2.92
C ALA A 135 -3.22 12.82 4.42
N LEU A 136 -2.29 12.42 5.25
CA LEU A 136 -2.35 12.72 6.68
C LEU A 136 -2.10 14.22 6.85
N GLN A 137 -3.10 14.97 7.27
CA GLN A 137 -2.88 16.36 7.67
C GLN A 137 -2.06 16.36 8.95
N PRO A 138 -0.95 17.12 9.02
CA PRO A 138 -0.26 17.27 10.29
C PRO A 138 -1.22 17.91 11.29
N CYS A 139 -1.35 17.27 12.46
CA CYS A 139 -2.12 17.81 13.57
C CYS A 139 -1.60 19.21 13.88
N GLN A 140 -2.38 20.25 13.60
CA GLN A 140 -2.03 21.61 13.98
C GLN A 140 -2.06 21.66 15.52
N ARG A 141 -0.88 21.68 16.14
CA ARG A 141 -0.80 22.05 17.56
C ARG A 141 -1.35 23.45 17.69
N LEU A 142 -2.48 23.56 18.37
CA LEU A 142 -2.99 24.85 18.80
C LEU A 142 -1.92 25.52 19.66
N PRO A 143 -1.58 26.80 19.41
CA PRO A 143 -0.64 27.50 20.27
C PRO A 143 -1.24 27.55 21.68
N SER A 144 -0.50 27.04 22.65
CA SER A 144 -0.79 27.23 24.07
C SER A 144 -0.73 28.72 24.38
N ARG A 145 -1.85 29.29 24.83
CA ARG A 145 -1.89 30.63 25.44
C ARG A 145 -1.28 30.60 26.82
#